data_bcdb9028d113ae6caf36bdd66a1f490c
#
_entry.id   bcdb9028d113ae6caf36bdd66a1f490c
#
_cell.length_a   1.000
_cell.length_b   1.000
_cell.length_c   1.000
_cell.angle_alpha   90.00
_cell.angle_beta   90.00
_cell.angle_gamma   90.00
#
_symmetry.space_group_name_H-M   'P 1'
#
loop_
_entity.id
_entity.type
_entity.pdbx_description
1 polymer ?
#
loop_
_entity_poly.entity_id
_entity_poly.type
_entity_poly.pdbx_seq_one_letter_code
_entity_poly.pdbx_strand_id
1 'polypeptide(L)'
;MKLRIFGLALIAALGLAACGDDDDNDITARLRVVHLSPDASAVDVFVGDTREFTNVTYAVPTDYQDVRTGSQTIRFVATGDTTTLGSSSEDLELSESYTVLATGFAEAVTPLLLTDTTDAPADGEIRLRLVHASPSTGAVDVYVGDPTEDIAAVNPTVSNVAFGDVSNYLRLDEGTYRIRLTAVGDTEPLIDEELTLSSGAVRTVIARDATGGGIPAEVVVLDDRS
;
A
#
# COMPACT_ATOMS: atom_id res chain seq x y z
N MET A 1 36.79 -19.98 -83.16
CA MET A 1 37.32 -19.63 -81.80
C MET A 1 36.22 -18.84 -81.07
N LYS A 2 35.47 -19.53 -80.19
CA LYS A 2 34.26 -18.98 -79.57
C LYS A 2 34.61 -18.57 -78.15
N LEU A 3 34.56 -17.23 -77.84
CA LEU A 3 34.78 -16.65 -76.56
C LEU A 3 33.49 -16.73 -75.72
N ARG A 4 33.52 -17.44 -74.60
CA ARG A 4 32.40 -17.51 -73.65
C ARG A 4 32.67 -16.51 -72.50
N ILE A 5 31.81 -15.50 -72.38
CA ILE A 5 31.78 -14.55 -71.32
C ILE A 5 30.95 -15.14 -70.19
N PHE A 6 31.54 -15.40 -69.07
CA PHE A 6 30.86 -15.76 -67.81
C PHE A 6 30.38 -14.48 -67.13
N GLY A 7 29.07 -14.33 -67.02
CA GLY A 7 28.47 -13.26 -66.22
C GLY A 7 28.44 -13.67 -64.75
N LEU A 8 29.08 -12.87 -63.89
CA LEU A 8 29.05 -13.00 -62.43
C LEU A 8 27.84 -12.26 -61.89
N ALA A 9 26.83 -12.99 -61.45
CA ALA A 9 25.67 -12.41 -60.77
C ALA A 9 26.02 -12.12 -59.32
N LEU A 10 26.06 -10.83 -58.96
CA LEU A 10 26.24 -10.35 -57.59
C LEU A 10 24.87 -10.35 -56.88
N ILE A 11 24.63 -11.30 -56.01
CA ILE A 11 23.44 -11.33 -55.16
C ILE A 11 23.72 -10.40 -54.00
N ALA A 12 23.10 -9.23 -53.96
CA ALA A 12 23.05 -8.35 -52.82
C ALA A 12 22.02 -8.90 -51.81
N ALA A 13 22.50 -9.48 -50.72
CA ALA A 13 21.67 -9.82 -49.57
C ALA A 13 21.31 -8.52 -48.84
N LEU A 14 20.08 -8.02 -48.99
CA LEU A 14 19.51 -7.02 -48.11
C LEU A 14 19.28 -7.71 -46.73
N GLY A 15 20.14 -7.44 -45.78
CA GLY A 15 19.86 -7.73 -44.38
C GLY A 15 18.74 -6.78 -43.91
N LEU A 16 17.54 -7.32 -43.71
CA LEU A 16 16.57 -6.63 -42.86
C LEU A 16 17.10 -6.67 -41.45
N ALA A 17 17.67 -5.54 -41.01
CA ALA A 17 17.78 -5.25 -39.57
C ALA A 17 16.34 -5.02 -39.12
N ALA A 18 15.72 -6.04 -38.52
CA ALA A 18 14.58 -5.84 -37.64
C ALA A 18 15.11 -5.07 -36.42
N CYS A 19 14.99 -3.74 -36.42
CA CYS A 19 14.92 -3.00 -35.20
C CYS A 19 13.61 -3.48 -34.53
N GLY A 20 13.74 -4.33 -33.54
CA GLY A 20 12.71 -4.45 -32.53
C GLY A 20 12.75 -3.12 -31.77
N ASP A 21 11.88 -2.19 -32.12
CA ASP A 21 11.43 -1.20 -31.18
C ASP A 21 10.63 -1.99 -30.15
N ASP A 22 11.31 -2.43 -29.08
CA ASP A 22 10.67 -2.72 -27.81
C ASP A 22 10.22 -1.35 -27.29
N ASP A 23 9.15 -0.79 -27.90
CA ASP A 23 8.26 0.13 -27.22
C ASP A 23 7.55 -0.70 -26.15
N ASP A 24 8.30 -1.07 -25.09
CA ASP A 24 7.75 -1.34 -23.79
C ASP A 24 7.10 -0.01 -23.35
N ASN A 25 5.91 0.20 -23.87
CA ASN A 25 4.96 1.15 -23.31
C ASN A 25 4.68 0.57 -21.92
N ASP A 26 5.53 0.96 -20.95
CA ASP A 26 5.48 0.45 -19.58
C ASP A 26 4.11 0.78 -19.02
N ILE A 27 3.22 -0.20 -19.16
CA ILE A 27 1.87 -0.16 -18.57
C ILE A 27 2.09 -0.44 -17.10
N THR A 28 2.31 0.63 -16.32
CA THR A 28 2.65 0.52 -14.90
C THR A 28 1.57 1.09 -14.01
N ALA A 29 1.46 0.49 -12.83
CA ALA A 29 0.83 1.03 -11.65
C ALA A 29 1.92 1.37 -10.64
N ARG A 30 1.61 2.20 -9.66
CA ARG A 30 2.53 2.50 -8.56
C ARG A 30 2.15 1.67 -7.33
N LEU A 31 3.08 0.99 -6.73
CA LEU A 31 2.87 0.18 -5.54
C LEU A 31 3.81 0.59 -4.42
N ARG A 32 3.28 0.72 -3.22
CA ARG A 32 3.99 0.90 -1.95
C ARG A 32 3.63 -0.25 -1.01
N VAL A 33 4.54 -0.62 -0.15
CA VAL A 33 4.36 -1.72 0.81
C VAL A 33 4.49 -1.20 2.25
N VAL A 34 3.64 -1.72 3.13
CA VAL A 34 3.81 -1.59 4.59
C VAL A 34 3.70 -2.96 5.22
N HIS A 35 4.75 -3.38 5.90
CA HIS A 35 4.76 -4.64 6.64
C HIS A 35 4.16 -4.43 8.03
N LEU A 36 3.00 -5.06 8.31
CA LEU A 36 2.23 -4.91 9.55
C LEU A 36 1.92 -6.27 10.23
N SER A 37 2.70 -7.29 9.92
CA SER A 37 2.67 -8.56 10.67
C SER A 37 3.65 -8.47 11.84
N PRO A 38 3.17 -8.31 13.08
CA PRO A 38 4.00 -7.81 14.19
C PRO A 38 5.04 -8.80 14.69
N ASP A 39 4.82 -10.09 14.47
CA ASP A 39 5.67 -11.21 14.89
C ASP A 39 6.49 -11.84 13.74
N ALA A 40 6.30 -11.34 12.50
CA ALA A 40 7.11 -11.75 11.37
C ALA A 40 8.43 -10.98 11.31
N SER A 41 9.48 -11.64 10.80
CA SER A 41 10.71 -10.97 10.41
C SER A 41 10.47 -10.02 9.22
N ALA A 42 11.50 -9.23 8.85
CA ALA A 42 11.43 -8.45 7.61
C ALA A 42 11.04 -9.33 6.42
N VAL A 43 10.35 -8.74 5.44
CA VAL A 43 9.81 -9.47 4.28
C VAL A 43 10.37 -8.94 2.96
N ASP A 44 10.51 -9.84 2.01
CA ASP A 44 10.67 -9.53 0.59
C ASP A 44 9.29 -9.63 -0.08
N VAL A 45 8.99 -8.73 -1.00
CA VAL A 45 7.70 -8.69 -1.69
C VAL A 45 7.88 -8.94 -3.17
N PHE A 46 7.14 -9.91 -3.68
CA PHE A 46 7.09 -10.25 -5.09
C PHE A 46 5.78 -9.77 -5.70
N VAL A 47 5.86 -9.20 -6.91
CA VAL A 47 4.71 -8.89 -7.77
C VAL A 47 4.87 -9.75 -9.03
N GLY A 48 3.95 -10.69 -9.21
CA GLY A 48 4.17 -11.78 -10.17
C GLY A 48 5.43 -12.58 -9.82
N ASP A 49 6.34 -12.70 -10.76
CA ASP A 49 7.61 -13.41 -10.58
C ASP A 49 8.77 -12.50 -10.15
N THR A 50 8.56 -11.17 -10.13
CA THR A 50 9.61 -10.20 -9.83
C THR A 50 9.62 -9.85 -8.35
N ARG A 51 10.81 -9.85 -7.74
CA ARG A 51 11.00 -9.34 -6.38
C ARG A 51 11.18 -7.82 -6.43
N GLU A 52 10.11 -7.09 -6.16
CA GLU A 52 10.07 -5.63 -6.26
C GLU A 52 10.61 -4.95 -4.99
N PHE A 53 10.34 -5.51 -3.80
CA PHE A 53 10.79 -4.92 -2.55
C PHE A 53 11.59 -5.95 -1.75
N THR A 54 12.63 -5.48 -1.07
CA THR A 54 13.53 -6.32 -0.28
C THR A 54 13.66 -5.79 1.14
N ASN A 55 13.69 -6.69 2.10
CA ASN A 55 13.94 -6.38 3.50
C ASN A 55 13.03 -5.29 4.06
N VAL A 56 11.72 -5.38 3.75
CA VAL A 56 10.71 -4.45 4.29
C VAL A 56 10.51 -4.76 5.76
N THR A 57 10.90 -3.83 6.61
CA THR A 57 10.85 -3.98 8.08
C THR A 57 9.48 -3.57 8.63
N TYR A 58 9.13 -4.10 9.81
CA TYR A 58 7.85 -3.83 10.46
C TYR A 58 7.56 -2.33 10.61
N ALA A 59 6.36 -1.92 10.24
CA ALA A 59 5.79 -0.58 10.36
C ALA A 59 6.56 0.55 9.64
N VAL A 60 7.49 0.21 8.75
CA VAL A 60 8.21 1.19 7.92
C VAL A 60 7.64 1.13 6.49
N PRO A 61 6.95 2.18 6.03
CA PRO A 61 6.48 2.25 4.64
C PRO A 61 7.67 2.30 3.66
N THR A 62 7.51 1.66 2.51
CA THR A 62 8.44 1.88 1.39
C THR A 62 8.03 3.14 0.61
N ASP A 63 8.91 3.60 -0.29
CA ASP A 63 8.51 4.48 -1.38
C ASP A 63 7.65 3.72 -2.39
N TYR A 64 6.92 4.45 -3.25
CA TYR A 64 6.24 3.86 -4.39
C TYR A 64 7.25 3.42 -5.45
N GLN A 65 7.00 2.26 -6.03
CA GLN A 65 7.73 1.74 -7.18
C GLN A 65 6.75 1.41 -8.31
N ASP A 66 7.22 1.53 -9.55
CA ASP A 66 6.45 1.15 -10.72
C ASP A 66 6.41 -0.38 -10.83
N VAL A 67 5.23 -0.94 -10.94
CA VAL A 67 4.98 -2.37 -11.08
C VAL A 67 4.09 -2.63 -12.30
N ARG A 68 4.13 -3.82 -12.86
CA ARG A 68 3.28 -4.19 -14.01
C ARG A 68 1.81 -4.18 -13.63
N THR A 69 0.97 -3.69 -14.55
CA THR A 69 -0.49 -3.72 -14.44
C THR A 69 -1.07 -5.10 -14.79
N GLY A 70 -2.39 -5.22 -14.66
CA GLY A 70 -3.16 -6.43 -14.88
C GLY A 70 -3.21 -7.33 -13.65
N SER A 71 -3.60 -8.57 -13.84
CA SER A 71 -3.71 -9.53 -12.75
C SER A 71 -2.33 -9.97 -12.26
N GLN A 72 -1.97 -9.57 -11.06
CA GLN A 72 -0.69 -9.83 -10.41
C GLN A 72 -0.89 -10.62 -9.12
N THR A 73 -0.01 -11.60 -8.86
CA THR A 73 0.07 -12.23 -7.55
C THR A 73 1.04 -11.43 -6.69
N ILE A 74 0.56 -10.81 -5.61
CA ILE A 74 1.41 -10.17 -4.60
C ILE A 74 1.71 -11.20 -3.53
N ARG A 75 3.00 -11.43 -3.24
CA ARG A 75 3.44 -12.48 -2.34
C ARG A 75 4.49 -11.95 -1.37
N PHE A 76 4.27 -12.17 -0.08
CA PHE A 76 5.18 -11.85 1.02
C PHE A 76 6.00 -13.08 1.39
N VAL A 77 7.32 -12.93 1.43
CA VAL A 77 8.28 -14.00 1.74
C VAL A 77 9.20 -13.51 2.86
N ALA A 78 9.51 -14.34 3.84
CA ALA A 78 10.47 -13.96 4.87
C ALA A 78 11.84 -13.65 4.23
N THR A 79 12.45 -12.52 4.57
CA THR A 79 13.73 -12.09 3.98
C THR A 79 14.82 -13.13 4.26
N GLY A 80 15.50 -13.57 3.20
CA GLY A 80 16.56 -14.58 3.26
C GLY A 80 16.06 -16.03 3.29
N ASP A 81 14.75 -16.25 3.15
CA ASP A 81 14.10 -17.55 3.08
C ASP A 81 13.34 -17.69 1.75
N THR A 82 12.72 -18.85 1.56
CA THR A 82 11.78 -19.15 0.46
C THR A 82 10.34 -19.33 0.95
N THR A 83 10.13 -19.23 2.26
CA THR A 83 8.83 -19.44 2.89
C THR A 83 7.89 -18.26 2.58
N THR A 84 6.79 -18.57 1.88
CA THR A 84 5.71 -17.63 1.65
C THR A 84 4.87 -17.50 2.93
N LEU A 85 4.77 -16.28 3.44
CA LEU A 85 3.95 -15.95 4.61
C LEU A 85 2.49 -15.68 4.24
N GLY A 86 2.27 -15.09 3.07
CA GLY A 86 0.96 -14.81 2.54
C GLY A 86 0.99 -14.34 1.10
N SER A 87 -0.13 -14.47 0.39
CA SER A 87 -0.27 -14.01 -0.99
C SER A 87 -1.72 -13.69 -1.32
N SER A 88 -1.92 -12.77 -2.28
CA SER A 88 -3.21 -12.48 -2.91
C SER A 88 -3.03 -12.30 -4.41
N SER A 89 -4.14 -12.40 -5.15
CA SER A 89 -4.18 -12.04 -6.56
C SER A 89 -4.98 -10.76 -6.72
N GLU A 90 -4.33 -9.74 -7.28
CA GLU A 90 -4.87 -8.39 -7.38
C GLU A 90 -4.85 -7.91 -8.83
N ASP A 91 -5.82 -7.10 -9.20
CA ASP A 91 -5.89 -6.48 -10.52
C ASP A 91 -5.39 -5.02 -10.41
N LEU A 92 -4.20 -4.77 -10.92
CA LEU A 92 -3.56 -3.46 -10.85
C LEU A 92 -3.86 -2.67 -12.14
N GLU A 93 -4.58 -1.56 -12.01
CA GLU A 93 -4.96 -0.71 -13.13
C GLU A 93 -3.85 0.26 -13.52
N LEU A 94 -3.84 0.65 -14.79
CA LEU A 94 -2.86 1.57 -15.36
C LEU A 94 -2.95 2.95 -14.67
N SER A 95 -1.79 3.48 -14.32
CA SER A 95 -1.63 4.81 -13.70
C SER A 95 -2.26 4.98 -12.32
N GLU A 96 -2.80 3.91 -11.74
CA GLU A 96 -3.29 3.91 -10.37
C GLU A 96 -2.14 3.72 -9.37
N SER A 97 -2.37 4.18 -8.16
CA SER A 97 -1.44 4.02 -7.02
C SER A 97 -2.06 3.14 -5.96
N TYR A 98 -1.26 2.25 -5.41
CA TYR A 98 -1.70 1.25 -4.44
C TYR A 98 -0.76 1.18 -3.24
N THR A 99 -1.34 0.92 -2.08
CA THR A 99 -0.60 0.48 -0.90
C THR A 99 -1.02 -0.94 -0.57
N VAL A 100 -0.06 -1.87 -0.51
CA VAL A 100 -0.34 -3.21 0.00
C VAL A 100 0.20 -3.35 1.42
N LEU A 101 -0.66 -3.81 2.32
CA LEU A 101 -0.33 -4.08 3.71
C LEU A 101 -0.17 -5.58 3.90
N ALA A 102 0.93 -6.02 4.52
CA ALA A 102 1.07 -7.39 5.03
C ALA A 102 0.49 -7.42 6.45
N THR A 103 -0.77 -7.84 6.62
CA THR A 103 -1.48 -7.83 7.91
C THR A 103 -1.59 -9.21 8.52
N GLY A 104 -1.95 -9.28 9.80
CA GLY A 104 -2.09 -10.55 10.53
C GLY A 104 -0.78 -11.03 11.14
N PHE A 105 -0.81 -12.20 11.77
CA PHE A 105 0.40 -12.83 12.34
C PHE A 105 1.19 -13.62 11.29
N ALA A 106 2.46 -13.89 11.57
CA ALA A 106 3.39 -14.56 10.64
C ALA A 106 2.88 -15.91 10.11
N GLU A 107 2.09 -16.64 10.90
CA GLU A 107 1.51 -17.92 10.50
C GLU A 107 0.41 -17.79 9.43
N ALA A 108 -0.20 -16.58 9.29
CA ALA A 108 -1.33 -16.32 8.40
C ALA A 108 -1.34 -14.84 7.94
N VAL A 109 -0.25 -14.42 7.29
CA VAL A 109 -0.17 -13.07 6.70
C VAL A 109 -1.23 -12.92 5.61
N THR A 110 -2.07 -11.92 5.76
CA THR A 110 -3.10 -11.58 4.78
C THR A 110 -2.74 -10.26 4.10
N PRO A 111 -2.47 -10.26 2.78
CA PRO A 111 -2.30 -9.04 2.04
C PRO A 111 -3.62 -8.26 1.99
N LEU A 112 -3.56 -6.95 2.23
CA LEU A 112 -4.69 -6.03 2.11
C LEU A 112 -4.27 -4.93 1.14
N LEU A 113 -4.90 -4.90 -0.05
CA LEU A 113 -4.63 -3.89 -1.07
C LEU A 113 -5.54 -2.68 -0.88
N LEU A 114 -4.95 -1.51 -0.88
CA LEU A 114 -5.63 -0.22 -0.83
C LEU A 114 -5.38 0.51 -2.14
N THR A 115 -6.44 1.02 -2.78
CA THR A 115 -6.30 1.98 -3.88
C THR A 115 -6.11 3.37 -3.29
N ASP A 116 -5.01 4.02 -3.62
CA ASP A 116 -4.65 5.33 -3.07
C ASP A 116 -5.15 6.42 -4.02
N THR A 117 -5.90 7.40 -3.48
CA THR A 117 -6.30 8.54 -4.30
C THR A 117 -5.18 9.57 -4.35
N THR A 118 -4.79 9.94 -5.56
CA THR A 118 -3.83 11.01 -5.83
C THR A 118 -4.51 12.34 -6.14
N ASP A 119 -5.84 12.35 -6.25
CA ASP A 119 -6.62 13.55 -6.49
C ASP A 119 -6.43 14.56 -5.37
N ALA A 120 -6.11 15.80 -5.74
CA ALA A 120 -6.02 16.88 -4.76
C ALA A 120 -7.39 17.16 -4.14
N PRO A 121 -7.49 17.28 -2.78
CA PRO A 121 -8.64 17.89 -2.14
C PRO A 121 -8.84 19.33 -2.62
N ALA A 122 -10.03 19.90 -2.40
CA ALA A 122 -10.25 21.33 -2.62
C ALA A 122 -9.40 22.18 -1.64
N ASP A 123 -9.26 23.48 -1.95
CA ASP A 123 -8.54 24.40 -1.08
C ASP A 123 -9.18 24.43 0.32
N GLY A 124 -8.37 24.29 1.36
CA GLY A 124 -8.81 24.21 2.75
C GLY A 124 -9.30 22.83 3.18
N GLU A 125 -9.39 21.85 2.27
CA GLU A 125 -9.82 20.48 2.58
C GLU A 125 -8.64 19.52 2.67
N ILE A 126 -8.87 18.41 3.41
CA ILE A 126 -7.99 17.23 3.50
C ILE A 126 -8.80 15.95 3.27
N ARG A 127 -8.11 14.86 2.97
CA ARG A 127 -8.69 13.52 2.96
C ARG A 127 -7.97 12.62 3.95
N LEU A 128 -8.76 11.89 4.74
CA LEU A 128 -8.26 10.99 5.77
C LEU A 128 -8.92 9.62 5.63
N ARG A 129 -8.13 8.56 5.43
CA ARG A 129 -8.56 7.17 5.42
C ARG A 129 -8.08 6.49 6.70
N LEU A 130 -8.92 5.64 7.26
CA LEU A 130 -8.64 4.87 8.48
C LEU A 130 -8.56 3.39 8.15
N VAL A 131 -7.57 2.70 8.70
CA VAL A 131 -7.37 1.26 8.52
C VAL A 131 -7.12 0.60 9.88
N HIS A 132 -7.82 -0.49 10.16
CA HIS A 132 -7.57 -1.29 11.34
C HIS A 132 -6.73 -2.53 10.98
N ALA A 133 -5.43 -2.48 11.23
CA ALA A 133 -4.48 -3.55 10.94
C ALA A 133 -3.82 -4.16 12.20
N SER A 134 -4.42 -3.98 13.38
CA SER A 134 -3.96 -4.56 14.65
C SER A 134 -4.64 -5.91 14.90
N PRO A 135 -3.98 -7.05 14.69
CA PRO A 135 -4.61 -8.37 14.87
C PRO A 135 -4.86 -8.72 16.35
N SER A 136 -4.12 -8.10 17.28
CA SER A 136 -4.31 -8.32 18.74
C SER A 136 -5.44 -7.49 19.34
N THR A 137 -5.92 -6.47 18.60
CA THR A 137 -7.00 -5.60 19.06
C THR A 137 -8.31 -6.09 18.44
N GLY A 138 -9.33 -6.27 19.25
CA GLY A 138 -10.68 -6.59 18.78
C GLY A 138 -11.27 -5.45 17.93
N ALA A 139 -12.56 -5.51 17.63
CA ALA A 139 -13.23 -4.41 16.94
C ALA A 139 -13.14 -3.13 17.77
N VAL A 140 -13.00 -1.99 17.10
CA VAL A 140 -12.77 -0.68 17.74
C VAL A 140 -13.80 0.35 17.26
N ASP A 141 -14.04 1.35 18.11
CA ASP A 141 -14.68 2.60 17.73
C ASP A 141 -13.60 3.66 17.46
N VAL A 142 -13.74 4.42 16.37
CA VAL A 142 -12.77 5.44 15.98
C VAL A 142 -13.39 6.83 16.06
N TYR A 143 -12.71 7.73 16.76
CA TYR A 143 -13.09 9.12 16.90
C TYR A 143 -12.04 9.99 16.20
N VAL A 144 -12.50 10.89 15.34
CA VAL A 144 -11.68 11.92 14.65
C VAL A 144 -12.37 13.26 14.94
N GLY A 145 -11.78 14.08 15.79
CA GLY A 145 -12.40 15.31 16.23
C GLY A 145 -11.42 16.34 16.75
N ASP A 146 -11.95 17.43 17.35
CA ASP A 146 -11.14 18.46 17.96
C ASP A 146 -10.26 17.87 19.10
N PRO A 147 -9.00 18.33 19.26
CA PRO A 147 -8.11 17.84 20.30
C PRO A 147 -8.69 17.95 21.73
N THR A 148 -9.59 18.90 21.95
CA THR A 148 -10.21 19.15 23.26
C THR A 148 -11.56 18.45 23.45
N GLU A 149 -12.07 17.77 22.42
CA GLU A 149 -13.36 17.11 22.46
C GLU A 149 -13.40 15.93 23.44
N ASP A 150 -14.45 15.88 24.25
CA ASP A 150 -14.71 14.75 25.15
C ASP A 150 -15.43 13.63 24.40
N ILE A 151 -14.75 12.50 24.18
CA ILE A 151 -15.33 11.35 23.44
C ILE A 151 -16.51 10.72 24.16
N ALA A 152 -16.65 10.91 25.48
CA ALA A 152 -17.84 10.43 26.21
C ALA A 152 -19.10 11.22 25.88
N ALA A 153 -18.96 12.40 25.25
CA ALA A 153 -20.08 13.27 24.87
C ALA A 153 -20.49 13.17 23.39
N VAL A 154 -19.73 12.44 22.57
CA VAL A 154 -19.93 12.33 21.13
C VAL A 154 -20.02 10.88 20.66
N ASN A 155 -20.58 10.68 19.48
CA ASN A 155 -20.56 9.35 18.85
C ASN A 155 -19.25 9.12 18.10
N PRO A 156 -18.80 7.86 17.94
CA PRO A 156 -17.66 7.54 17.08
C PRO A 156 -17.87 8.07 15.66
N THR A 157 -16.79 8.54 15.03
CA THR A 157 -16.76 8.88 13.60
C THR A 157 -17.00 7.65 12.74
N VAL A 158 -16.37 6.52 13.14
CA VAL A 158 -16.62 5.19 12.56
C VAL A 158 -16.72 4.21 13.72
N SER A 159 -17.81 3.42 13.75
CA SER A 159 -18.07 2.48 14.84
C SER A 159 -17.86 1.03 14.42
N ASN A 160 -17.47 0.20 15.37
CA ASN A 160 -17.34 -1.25 15.23
C ASN A 160 -16.46 -1.67 14.04
N VAL A 161 -15.29 -1.03 13.93
CA VAL A 161 -14.29 -1.31 12.88
C VAL A 161 -13.55 -2.59 13.23
N ALA A 162 -13.73 -3.64 12.44
CA ALA A 162 -13.08 -4.93 12.66
C ALA A 162 -11.64 -4.94 12.08
N PHE A 163 -10.83 -5.89 12.52
CA PHE A 163 -9.52 -6.14 11.92
C PHE A 163 -9.64 -6.35 10.40
N GLY A 164 -8.84 -5.64 9.63
CA GLY A 164 -8.86 -5.65 8.17
C GLY A 164 -9.81 -4.64 7.53
N ASP A 165 -10.65 -3.96 8.31
CA ASP A 165 -11.55 -2.95 7.77
C ASP A 165 -10.82 -1.68 7.36
N VAL A 166 -11.31 -1.09 6.27
CA VAL A 166 -10.79 0.15 5.66
C VAL A 166 -11.95 1.12 5.46
N SER A 167 -11.82 2.34 5.95
CA SER A 167 -12.83 3.38 5.68
C SER A 167 -12.69 3.95 4.26
N ASN A 168 -13.75 4.57 3.76
CA ASN A 168 -13.61 5.53 2.69
C ASN A 168 -12.77 6.74 3.18
N TYR A 169 -12.26 7.53 2.23
CA TYR A 169 -11.63 8.80 2.58
C TYR A 169 -12.67 9.78 3.15
N LEU A 170 -12.50 10.13 4.42
CA LEU A 170 -13.24 11.20 5.08
C LEU A 170 -12.77 12.53 4.50
N ARG A 171 -13.71 13.41 4.19
CA ARG A 171 -13.41 14.80 3.81
C ARG A 171 -13.54 15.67 5.04
N LEU A 172 -12.48 16.36 5.38
CA LEU A 172 -12.39 17.23 6.55
C LEU A 172 -11.75 18.55 6.14
N ASP A 173 -11.95 19.59 6.92
CA ASP A 173 -11.23 20.85 6.77
C ASP A 173 -9.76 20.68 7.20
N GLU A 174 -8.87 21.55 6.73
CA GLU A 174 -7.51 21.60 7.27
C GLU A 174 -7.53 21.94 8.77
N GLY A 175 -6.65 21.34 9.56
CA GLY A 175 -6.65 21.57 11.01
C GLY A 175 -5.87 20.54 11.78
N THR A 176 -5.97 20.66 13.12
CA THR A 176 -5.43 19.67 14.04
C THR A 176 -6.55 18.79 14.55
N TYR A 177 -6.38 17.49 14.39
CA TYR A 177 -7.33 16.46 14.81
C TYR A 177 -6.72 15.55 15.86
N ARG A 178 -7.53 15.14 16.82
CA ARG A 178 -7.21 14.06 17.73
C ARG A 178 -7.89 12.78 17.26
N ILE A 179 -7.09 11.75 16.98
CA ILE A 179 -7.55 10.45 16.51
C ILE A 179 -7.45 9.49 17.69
N ARG A 180 -8.60 8.99 18.15
CA ARG A 180 -8.67 8.06 19.26
C ARG A 180 -9.38 6.79 18.84
N LEU A 181 -8.81 5.66 19.22
CA LEU A 181 -9.42 4.34 19.03
C LEU A 181 -9.71 3.76 20.40
N THR A 182 -10.93 3.26 20.60
CA THR A 182 -11.34 2.62 21.86
C THR A 182 -11.84 1.20 21.56
N ALA A 183 -11.97 0.35 22.56
CA ALA A 183 -12.81 -0.85 22.40
C ALA A 183 -14.27 -0.43 22.15
N VAL A 184 -15.02 -1.24 21.41
CA VAL A 184 -16.41 -0.92 21.05
C VAL A 184 -17.25 -0.63 22.27
N GLY A 185 -17.84 0.57 22.31
CA GLY A 185 -18.68 1.05 23.41
C GLY A 185 -17.91 1.51 24.66
N ASP A 186 -16.59 1.59 24.60
CA ASP A 186 -15.73 2.12 25.65
C ASP A 186 -15.33 3.56 25.36
N THR A 187 -14.80 4.26 26.37
CA THR A 187 -14.26 5.63 26.25
C THR A 187 -12.80 5.74 26.66
N GLU A 188 -12.17 4.63 27.08
CA GLU A 188 -10.73 4.60 27.37
C GLU A 188 -9.95 4.35 26.07
N PRO A 189 -9.09 5.28 25.63
CA PRO A 189 -8.38 5.12 24.37
C PRO A 189 -7.30 4.03 24.42
N LEU A 190 -7.30 3.16 23.42
CA LEU A 190 -6.20 2.23 23.09
C LEU A 190 -5.11 2.95 22.28
N ILE A 191 -5.53 3.92 21.46
CA ILE A 191 -4.68 4.82 20.67
C ILE A 191 -5.21 6.23 20.90
N ASP A 192 -4.31 7.19 21.08
CA ASP A 192 -4.62 8.60 21.27
C ASP A 192 -3.52 9.44 20.63
N GLU A 193 -3.76 9.90 19.39
CA GLU A 193 -2.78 10.59 18.56
C GLU A 193 -3.32 11.92 18.07
N GLU A 194 -2.47 12.93 18.05
CA GLU A 194 -2.77 14.25 17.51
C GLU A 194 -2.07 14.43 16.15
N LEU A 195 -2.83 14.81 15.12
CA LEU A 195 -2.35 14.96 13.77
C LEU A 195 -2.76 16.32 13.21
N THR A 196 -1.79 17.14 12.84
CA THR A 196 -2.02 18.40 12.13
C THR A 196 -1.93 18.18 10.63
N LEU A 197 -3.00 18.51 9.91
CA LEU A 197 -3.15 18.31 8.48
C LEU A 197 -3.38 19.66 7.78
N SER A 198 -2.49 19.97 6.83
CA SER A 198 -2.59 21.19 6.01
C SER A 198 -3.44 20.94 4.76
N SER A 199 -3.98 21.99 4.19
CA SER A 199 -4.73 21.98 2.94
C SER A 199 -4.08 21.11 1.87
N GLY A 200 -4.87 20.29 1.21
CA GLY A 200 -4.43 19.37 0.17
C GLY A 200 -3.81 18.07 0.67
N ALA A 201 -3.72 17.86 1.99
CA ALA A 201 -3.20 16.59 2.53
C ALA A 201 -4.16 15.42 2.23
N VAL A 202 -3.58 14.30 1.81
CA VAL A 202 -4.27 13.01 1.70
C VAL A 202 -3.51 12.01 2.54
N ARG A 203 -4.13 11.49 3.58
CA ARG A 203 -3.46 10.63 4.58
C ARG A 203 -4.24 9.34 4.82
N THR A 204 -3.49 8.28 5.03
CA THR A 204 -4.01 7.03 5.61
C THR A 204 -3.41 6.84 6.98
N VAL A 205 -4.27 6.70 7.98
CA VAL A 205 -3.89 6.36 9.36
C VAL A 205 -4.21 4.90 9.59
N ILE A 206 -3.21 4.12 9.96
CA ILE A 206 -3.30 2.69 10.14
C ILE A 206 -3.03 2.37 11.62
N ALA A 207 -4.03 1.81 12.31
CA ALA A 207 -3.86 1.23 13.62
C ALA A 207 -3.16 -0.13 13.51
N ARG A 208 -2.10 -0.33 14.27
CA ARG A 208 -1.28 -1.55 14.25
C ARG A 208 -0.90 -2.00 15.66
N ASP A 209 -0.46 -3.22 15.80
CA ASP A 209 0.14 -3.71 17.04
C ASP A 209 1.51 -3.06 17.32
N ALA A 210 1.96 -3.12 18.56
CA ALA A 210 3.36 -2.91 18.89
C ALA A 210 4.25 -3.97 18.21
N THR A 211 5.53 -3.69 18.07
CA THR A 211 6.50 -4.66 17.54
C THR A 211 6.53 -5.91 18.43
N GLY A 212 6.36 -7.08 17.81
CA GLY A 212 6.23 -8.36 18.51
C GLY A 212 4.78 -8.74 18.87
N GLY A 213 3.83 -7.88 18.55
CA GLY A 213 2.39 -8.09 18.78
C GLY A 213 1.88 -7.51 20.10
N GLY A 214 0.57 -7.35 20.19
CA GLY A 214 -0.12 -6.91 21.39
C GLY A 214 -0.28 -5.41 21.53
N ILE A 215 -0.77 -5.01 22.68
CA ILE A 215 -1.02 -3.61 23.07
C ILE A 215 0.12 -3.06 23.95
N PRO A 216 0.35 -1.71 23.98
CA PRO A 216 -0.49 -0.69 23.33
C PRO A 216 -0.38 -0.75 21.81
N ALA A 217 -1.51 -0.55 21.14
CA ALA A 217 -1.53 -0.35 19.71
C ALA A 217 -0.92 1.02 19.37
N GLU A 218 -0.38 1.13 18.17
CA GLU A 218 0.28 2.33 17.64
C GLU A 218 -0.28 2.67 16.26
N VAL A 219 0.11 3.80 15.70
CA VAL A 219 -0.30 4.18 14.34
C VAL A 219 0.88 4.28 13.37
N VAL A 220 0.59 4.05 12.09
CA VAL A 220 1.41 4.48 10.97
C VAL A 220 0.59 5.48 10.17
N VAL A 221 1.19 6.62 9.81
CA VAL A 221 0.56 7.63 8.97
C VAL A 221 1.26 7.67 7.64
N LEU A 222 0.50 7.46 6.57
CA LEU A 222 1.00 7.47 5.19
C LEU A 222 0.61 8.78 4.52
N ASP A 223 1.49 9.29 3.65
CA ASP A 223 1.14 10.30 2.65
C ASP A 223 0.78 9.59 1.35
N ASP A 224 -0.48 9.69 0.92
CA ASP A 224 -0.98 8.96 -0.25
C ASP A 224 -0.73 9.72 -1.57
N ARG A 225 -0.07 10.88 -1.50
CA ARG A 225 0.30 11.71 -2.65
C ARG A 225 1.81 11.83 -2.87
N SER A 226 2.63 11.18 -2.03
CA SER A 226 4.11 11.22 -2.13
C SER A 226 4.66 10.28 -3.20
#